data_16d4cfee9ea92d6f92937e41a98711a3
#
_entry.id   16d4cfee9ea92d6f92937e41a98711a3
#
_cell.length_a   1.000
_cell.length_b   1.000
_cell.length_c   1.000
_cell.angle_alpha   90.00
_cell.angle_beta   90.00
_cell.angle_gamma   90.00
#
_symmetry.space_group_name_H-M   'P 1'
#
loop_
_entity.id
_entity.type
_entity.pdbx_description
1 polymer ?
#
loop_
_entity_poly.entity_id
_entity_poly.type
_entity_poly.pdbx_seq_one_letter_code
_entity_poly.pdbx_strand_id
1 'polypeptide(L)'
;MKKRCVAFTILLCCFLAMTLCAHTDAPVNLSDISAGASYYFKNTTKLRAEVKNSYFIQQGSATDGEYGYFLALSNEKGDCTILKVDLSDYTIVSETPGVAVDHGNGMAYNPKTKQLIVSRCTDHPNRLSFIDKDTLTITGSVEMPMRVISVTYNESRDQYVVVHNHDRQFSILDSQFNILSTYDMVEDMFSNQDIDCDEQYIYLLQWQSSNGSNVNYIGVYDWDGNYVNRIKVRSLSEIESMFHIGDRVILAFYAGQVIVGEAQLYQAE
;
A
#
# COMPACT_ATOMS: atom_id res chain seq x y z
N MET A 1 -15.00 -90.36 4.08
CA MET A 1 -13.98 -89.41 3.61
C MET A 1 -14.65 -88.04 3.34
N LYS A 2 -14.46 -87.07 4.21
CA LYS A 2 -15.02 -85.69 4.11
C LYS A 2 -13.95 -84.79 3.54
N LYS A 3 -14.12 -84.25 2.35
CA LYS A 3 -13.28 -83.24 1.78
C LYS A 3 -13.68 -81.89 2.40
N ARG A 4 -12.74 -81.21 3.12
CA ARG A 4 -12.87 -79.85 3.61
C ARG A 4 -12.38 -78.89 2.50
N CYS A 5 -13.30 -78.10 1.95
CA CYS A 5 -12.93 -76.95 1.15
C CYS A 5 -12.47 -75.82 2.07
N VAL A 6 -11.24 -75.36 1.90
CA VAL A 6 -10.72 -74.14 2.53
C VAL A 6 -10.99 -73.02 1.60
N ALA A 7 -11.89 -72.11 1.97
CA ALA A 7 -12.12 -70.86 1.24
C ALA A 7 -11.01 -69.86 1.62
N PHE A 8 -10.22 -69.45 0.66
CA PHE A 8 -9.22 -68.38 0.81
C PHE A 8 -9.96 -67.06 0.59
N THR A 9 -10.19 -66.33 1.70
CA THR A 9 -10.73 -64.96 1.60
C THR A 9 -9.58 -64.02 1.35
N ILE A 10 -9.48 -63.50 0.12
CA ILE A 10 -8.52 -62.44 -0.23
C ILE A 10 -9.11 -61.14 0.29
N LEU A 11 -8.52 -60.61 1.38
CA LEU A 11 -8.83 -59.30 1.89
C LEU A 11 -8.09 -58.26 1.03
N LEU A 12 -8.85 -57.67 0.08
CA LEU A 12 -8.34 -56.60 -0.76
C LEU A 12 -8.30 -55.30 0.08
N CYS A 13 -7.20 -55.00 0.71
CA CYS A 13 -6.97 -53.70 1.34
C CYS A 13 -6.80 -52.64 0.24
N CYS A 14 -7.90 -51.96 -0.09
CA CYS A 14 -7.84 -50.70 -0.82
C CYS A 14 -7.18 -49.66 0.09
N PHE A 15 -5.88 -49.49 -0.05
CA PHE A 15 -5.19 -48.27 0.43
C PHE A 15 -5.68 -47.11 -0.43
N LEU A 16 -6.70 -46.40 0.04
CA LEU A 16 -6.96 -45.05 -0.42
C LEU A 16 -5.76 -44.19 0.05
N ALA A 17 -4.82 -44.03 -0.83
CA ALA A 17 -3.81 -42.97 -0.68
C ALA A 17 -4.58 -41.65 -0.78
N MET A 18 -5.03 -41.14 0.35
CA MET A 18 -5.33 -39.72 0.48
C MET A 18 -3.99 -38.99 0.28
N THR A 19 -3.73 -38.59 -0.93
CA THR A 19 -2.78 -37.51 -1.19
C THR A 19 -3.36 -36.29 -0.47
N LEU A 20 -2.90 -36.07 0.77
CA LEU A 20 -2.96 -34.74 1.34
C LEU A 20 -2.12 -33.87 0.37
N CYS A 21 -2.77 -33.23 -0.58
CA CYS A 21 -2.23 -32.05 -1.18
C CYS A 21 -2.04 -31.07 -0.02
N ALA A 22 -0.84 -31.00 0.52
CA ALA A 22 -0.45 -29.84 1.28
C ALA A 22 -0.51 -28.69 0.27
N HIS A 23 -1.64 -27.98 0.23
CA HIS A 23 -1.74 -26.71 -0.46
C HIS A 23 -0.76 -25.79 0.27
N THR A 24 0.42 -25.67 -0.29
CA THR A 24 1.29 -24.54 0.06
C THR A 24 0.60 -23.35 -0.58
N ASP A 25 -0.11 -22.54 0.23
CA ASP A 25 -0.59 -21.24 -0.20
C ASP A 25 0.62 -20.51 -0.83
N ALA A 26 0.69 -20.50 -2.16
CA ALA A 26 1.72 -19.73 -2.85
C ALA A 26 1.30 -18.26 -2.79
N PRO A 27 2.22 -17.32 -2.56
CA PRO A 27 1.92 -15.92 -2.68
C PRO A 27 1.49 -15.59 -4.12
N VAL A 28 0.59 -14.64 -4.25
CA VAL A 28 0.07 -14.11 -5.53
C VAL A 28 0.59 -12.69 -5.70
N ASN A 29 0.86 -12.27 -6.94
CA ASN A 29 1.19 -10.87 -7.20
C ASN A 29 -0.06 -9.99 -7.11
N LEU A 30 0.12 -8.70 -6.81
CA LEU A 30 -0.97 -7.73 -6.83
C LEU A 30 -1.64 -7.67 -8.21
N SER A 31 -0.87 -7.80 -9.28
CA SER A 31 -1.37 -7.84 -10.67
C SER A 31 -2.23 -9.08 -11.00
N ASP A 32 -2.16 -10.15 -10.19
CA ASP A 32 -2.93 -11.38 -10.42
C ASP A 32 -4.31 -11.36 -9.73
N ILE A 33 -4.68 -10.23 -9.11
CA ILE A 33 -5.98 -10.07 -8.45
C ILE A 33 -7.09 -10.13 -9.48
N SER A 34 -8.14 -10.91 -9.17
CA SER A 34 -9.31 -11.07 -10.01
C SER A 34 -10.61 -10.76 -9.26
N ALA A 35 -11.64 -10.39 -10.01
CA ALA A 35 -12.95 -10.14 -9.45
C ALA A 35 -13.54 -11.38 -8.81
N GLY A 36 -14.18 -11.23 -7.66
CA GLY A 36 -14.90 -12.28 -6.95
C GLY A 36 -14.05 -13.29 -6.19
N ALA A 37 -12.71 -13.25 -6.31
CA ALA A 37 -11.82 -14.05 -5.48
C ALA A 37 -11.56 -13.36 -4.13
N SER A 38 -11.29 -14.14 -3.10
CA SER A 38 -10.94 -13.63 -1.78
C SER A 38 -9.44 -13.65 -1.58
N TYR A 39 -8.90 -12.58 -0.99
CA TYR A 39 -7.46 -12.45 -0.75
C TYR A 39 -7.19 -11.98 0.68
N TYR A 40 -6.00 -12.30 1.16
CA TYR A 40 -5.52 -11.82 2.46
C TYR A 40 -4.01 -11.60 2.44
N PHE A 41 -3.54 -10.73 3.33
CA PHE A 41 -2.10 -10.50 3.53
C PHE A 41 -1.57 -11.25 4.75
N LYS A 42 -0.39 -11.85 4.59
CA LYS A 42 0.50 -12.22 5.69
C LYS A 42 1.59 -11.16 5.76
N ASN A 43 1.70 -10.47 6.89
CA ASN A 43 2.70 -9.43 7.08
C ASN A 43 3.67 -9.76 8.22
N THR A 44 4.88 -9.21 8.12
CA THR A 44 5.88 -9.24 9.16
C THR A 44 6.46 -7.85 9.36
N THR A 45 6.60 -7.43 10.63
CA THR A 45 7.27 -6.17 10.95
C THR A 45 8.74 -6.26 10.57
N LYS A 46 9.23 -5.29 9.81
CA LYS A 46 10.62 -5.21 9.36
C LYS A 46 11.39 -4.10 10.03
N LEU A 47 10.74 -2.98 10.30
CA LEU A 47 11.33 -1.83 10.98
C LEU A 47 10.41 -1.36 12.09
N ARG A 48 11.01 -1.02 13.23
CA ARG A 48 10.36 -0.29 14.32
C ARG A 48 11.35 0.74 14.84
N ALA A 49 11.03 2.02 14.65
CA ALA A 49 11.94 3.11 15.00
C ALA A 49 11.19 4.26 15.67
N GLU A 50 11.86 4.87 16.67
CA GLU A 50 11.49 6.16 17.20
C GLU A 50 12.22 7.24 16.39
N VAL A 51 11.47 8.22 15.87
CA VAL A 51 12.04 9.34 15.13
C VAL A 51 12.20 10.51 16.07
N LYS A 52 13.41 11.06 16.13
CA LYS A 52 13.71 12.22 17.00
C LYS A 52 12.88 13.43 16.56
N ASN A 53 12.26 14.10 17.54
CA ASN A 53 11.47 15.33 17.34
C ASN A 53 10.23 15.18 16.45
N SER A 54 9.74 13.96 16.20
CA SER A 54 8.49 13.75 15.49
C SER A 54 7.37 13.34 16.42
N TYR A 55 6.15 13.80 16.15
CA TYR A 55 4.97 13.09 16.59
C TYR A 55 4.91 11.81 15.78
N PHE A 56 4.74 10.75 16.45
CA PHE A 56 4.77 9.37 16.02
C PHE A 56 3.66 9.02 15.01
N ILE A 57 3.35 9.91 14.06
CA ILE A 57 2.38 9.64 13.00
C ILE A 57 3.17 9.44 11.72
N GLN A 58 3.27 8.20 11.33
CA GLN A 58 3.68 7.82 9.99
C GLN A 58 2.64 8.35 9.00
N GLN A 59 3.11 8.89 7.89
CA GLN A 59 2.28 9.40 6.81
C GLN A 59 2.72 8.79 5.46
N GLY A 60 2.65 9.52 4.36
CA GLY A 60 2.95 9.03 3.03
C GLY A 60 4.29 8.32 2.89
N SER A 61 4.36 7.39 1.98
CA SER A 61 5.58 6.66 1.64
C SER A 61 5.71 6.42 0.14
N ALA A 62 6.96 6.24 -0.33
CA ALA A 62 7.28 5.92 -1.72
C ALA A 62 8.58 5.12 -1.79
N THR A 63 8.90 4.59 -2.96
CA THR A 63 10.15 3.89 -3.20
C THR A 63 10.76 4.24 -4.56
N ASP A 64 12.10 4.20 -4.64
CA ASP A 64 12.85 4.23 -5.90
C ASP A 64 13.31 2.83 -6.33
N GLY A 65 12.81 1.78 -5.64
CA GLY A 65 13.18 0.38 -5.86
C GLY A 65 14.31 -0.12 -4.97
N GLU A 66 15.21 0.74 -4.52
CA GLU A 66 16.32 0.44 -3.60
C GLU A 66 16.01 0.93 -2.19
N TYR A 67 15.49 2.14 -2.09
CA TYR A 67 15.14 2.78 -0.82
C TYR A 67 13.64 3.02 -0.69
N GLY A 68 13.15 2.89 0.54
CA GLY A 68 11.85 3.40 0.96
C GLY A 68 12.00 4.80 1.57
N TYR A 69 11.11 5.70 1.20
CA TYR A 69 11.01 7.05 1.76
C TYR A 69 9.72 7.11 2.57
N PHE A 70 9.84 7.47 3.85
CA PHE A 70 8.69 7.51 4.76
C PHE A 70 8.61 8.88 5.41
N LEU A 71 7.43 9.47 5.38
CA LEU A 71 7.15 10.71 6.09
C LEU A 71 6.71 10.41 7.51
N ALA A 72 7.33 11.07 8.47
CA ALA A 72 6.90 11.08 9.85
C ALA A 72 6.55 12.51 10.24
N LEU A 73 5.31 12.74 10.66
CA LEU A 73 4.84 14.07 11.07
C LEU A 73 5.63 14.55 12.28
N SER A 74 6.13 15.78 12.25
CA SER A 74 6.87 16.39 13.34
C SER A 74 5.96 17.15 14.31
N ASN A 75 6.49 17.47 15.49
CA ASN A 75 5.82 18.30 16.49
C ASN A 75 5.70 19.77 16.08
N GLU A 76 6.49 20.19 15.11
CA GLU A 76 6.47 21.54 14.62
C GLU A 76 5.44 21.69 13.51
N LYS A 77 4.71 22.78 13.50
CA LYS A 77 3.59 22.99 12.60
C LYS A 77 4.02 22.89 11.13
N GLY A 78 3.48 21.92 10.43
CA GLY A 78 3.62 21.79 8.99
C GLY A 78 4.93 21.16 8.52
N ASP A 79 5.75 20.59 9.43
CA ASP A 79 7.00 19.95 9.08
C ASP A 79 6.94 18.44 9.27
N CYS A 80 7.51 17.70 8.35
CA CYS A 80 7.74 16.28 8.46
C CYS A 80 9.24 15.95 8.53
N THR A 81 9.55 14.78 9.03
CA THR A 81 10.85 14.14 8.85
C THR A 81 10.73 13.10 7.76
N ILE A 82 11.64 13.12 6.77
CA ILE A 82 11.75 12.03 5.80
C ILE A 82 12.77 11.03 6.33
N LEU A 83 12.34 9.77 6.45
CA LEU A 83 13.21 8.64 6.70
C LEU A 83 13.55 8.01 5.35
N LYS A 84 14.83 7.85 5.05
CA LYS A 84 15.31 7.02 3.96
C LYS A 84 15.75 5.67 4.52
N VAL A 85 15.15 4.59 4.05
CA VAL A 85 15.33 3.22 4.55
C VAL A 85 15.84 2.33 3.43
N ASP A 86 16.92 1.62 3.66
CA ASP A 86 17.38 0.55 2.74
C ASP A 86 16.39 -0.62 2.81
N LEU A 87 15.80 -0.99 1.69
CA LEU A 87 14.79 -2.04 1.61
C LEU A 87 15.36 -3.45 1.51
N SER A 88 16.68 -3.61 1.44
CA SER A 88 17.34 -4.91 1.50
C SER A 88 17.42 -5.46 2.93
N ASP A 89 17.62 -4.60 3.91
CA ASP A 89 17.76 -4.97 5.33
C ASP A 89 16.94 -4.13 6.31
N TYR A 90 16.18 -3.13 5.80
CA TYR A 90 15.35 -2.19 6.56
C TYR A 90 16.12 -1.30 7.55
N THR A 91 17.37 -0.99 7.25
CA THR A 91 18.14 -0.01 8.02
C THR A 91 17.78 1.42 7.61
N ILE A 92 17.71 2.33 8.59
CA ILE A 92 17.55 3.76 8.33
C ILE A 92 18.88 4.32 7.87
N VAL A 93 18.95 4.74 6.61
CA VAL A 93 20.15 5.33 6.01
C VAL A 93 20.30 6.80 6.41
N SER A 94 19.18 7.54 6.43
CA SER A 94 19.17 8.93 6.84
C SER A 94 17.81 9.37 7.38
N GLU A 95 17.85 10.42 8.22
CA GLU A 95 16.69 11.15 8.71
C GLU A 95 16.86 12.63 8.32
N THR A 96 15.89 13.19 7.61
CA THR A 96 15.89 14.60 7.19
C THR A 96 14.70 15.31 7.83
N PRO A 97 14.89 16.01 8.95
CA PRO A 97 13.83 16.77 9.63
C PRO A 97 13.54 18.10 8.94
N GLY A 98 12.40 18.72 9.28
CA GLY A 98 12.06 20.07 8.88
C GLY A 98 11.63 20.22 7.43
N VAL A 99 11.09 19.16 6.83
CA VAL A 99 10.53 19.22 5.47
C VAL A 99 9.12 19.79 5.54
N ALA A 100 8.93 20.99 5.01
CA ALA A 100 7.69 21.76 5.12
C ALA A 100 6.59 21.27 4.15
N VAL A 101 6.02 20.12 4.43
CA VAL A 101 4.96 19.47 3.61
C VAL A 101 3.63 19.27 4.35
N ASP A 102 3.38 20.06 5.37
CA ASP A 102 2.19 19.99 6.22
C ASP A 102 2.03 18.59 6.82
N HIS A 103 0.85 17.96 6.59
CA HIS A 103 0.59 16.60 7.03
C HIS A 103 1.35 15.55 6.23
N GLY A 104 1.68 15.83 4.96
CA GLY A 104 2.43 14.91 4.09
C GLY A 104 1.76 13.55 3.90
N ASN A 105 0.45 13.54 3.59
CA ASN A 105 -0.39 12.35 3.72
C ASN A 105 -0.05 11.24 2.72
N GLY A 106 0.29 11.57 1.48
CA GLY A 106 0.68 10.62 0.45
C GLY A 106 1.95 11.03 -0.27
N MET A 107 2.70 10.07 -0.80
CA MET A 107 3.95 10.32 -1.51
C MET A 107 4.08 9.39 -2.72
N ALA A 108 4.52 9.95 -3.85
CA ALA A 108 4.93 9.23 -5.05
C ALA A 108 6.40 9.48 -5.36
N TYR A 109 7.06 8.57 -6.08
CA TYR A 109 8.36 8.80 -6.70
C TYR A 109 8.22 8.82 -8.22
N ASN A 110 8.76 9.87 -8.86
CA ASN A 110 8.87 9.95 -10.31
C ASN A 110 10.35 9.79 -10.72
N PRO A 111 10.73 8.64 -11.32
CA PRO A 111 12.11 8.37 -11.70
C PRO A 111 12.60 9.27 -12.86
N LYS A 112 11.71 9.77 -13.72
CA LYS A 112 12.07 10.64 -14.85
C LYS A 112 12.55 12.01 -14.39
N THR A 113 11.93 12.54 -13.34
CA THR A 113 12.30 13.83 -12.74
C THR A 113 13.20 13.69 -11.51
N LYS A 114 13.36 12.48 -10.97
CA LYS A 114 14.02 12.16 -9.71
C LYS A 114 13.44 12.90 -8.51
N GLN A 115 12.13 13.05 -8.49
CA GLN A 115 11.41 13.77 -7.46
C GLN A 115 10.47 12.86 -6.69
N LEU A 116 10.39 13.11 -5.38
CA LEU A 116 9.28 12.68 -4.55
C LEU A 116 8.18 13.75 -4.65
N ILE A 117 6.97 13.33 -4.88
CA ILE A 117 5.79 14.19 -4.96
C ILE A 117 4.95 13.93 -3.72
N VAL A 118 4.67 14.96 -2.93
CA VAL A 118 3.97 14.84 -1.64
C VAL A 118 2.68 15.63 -1.65
N SER A 119 1.57 14.98 -1.28
CA SER A 119 0.29 15.66 -1.03
C SER A 119 0.29 16.28 0.36
N ARG A 120 -0.03 17.58 0.47
CA ARG A 120 0.06 18.32 1.74
C ARG A 120 -1.12 18.08 2.68
N CYS A 121 -2.30 17.94 2.15
CA CYS A 121 -3.54 17.50 2.80
C CYS A 121 -4.18 18.44 3.85
N THR A 122 -3.45 19.21 4.64
CA THR A 122 -3.99 20.04 5.73
C THR A 122 -4.02 21.53 5.41
N ASP A 123 -2.92 22.26 5.66
CA ASP A 123 -2.88 23.71 5.49
C ASP A 123 -2.95 24.14 4.02
N HIS A 124 -2.47 23.28 3.12
CA HIS A 124 -2.55 23.46 1.66
C HIS A 124 -3.13 22.22 1.01
N PRO A 125 -4.41 21.89 1.26
CA PRO A 125 -4.97 20.59 0.94
C PRO A 125 -5.12 20.29 -0.57
N ASN A 126 -4.87 21.28 -1.40
CA ASN A 126 -4.85 21.15 -2.88
C ASN A 126 -3.45 21.24 -3.48
N ARG A 127 -2.38 21.17 -2.65
CA ARG A 127 -1.01 21.32 -3.12
C ARG A 127 -0.24 20.01 -3.13
N LEU A 128 0.44 19.75 -4.25
CA LEU A 128 1.49 18.74 -4.36
C LEU A 128 2.85 19.44 -4.31
N SER A 129 3.71 19.03 -3.38
CA SER A 129 5.09 19.53 -3.27
C SER A 129 6.06 18.59 -3.95
N PHE A 130 7.07 19.14 -4.62
CA PHE A 130 8.14 18.39 -5.27
C PHE A 130 9.39 18.45 -4.41
N ILE A 131 9.97 17.29 -4.14
CA ILE A 131 11.15 17.12 -3.31
C ILE A 131 12.22 16.43 -4.16
N ASP A 132 13.39 17.00 -4.27
CA ASP A 132 14.52 16.34 -4.91
C ASP A 132 14.90 15.08 -4.09
N LYS A 133 14.99 13.95 -4.75
CA LYS A 133 15.19 12.64 -4.10
C LYS A 133 16.55 12.53 -3.40
N ASP A 134 17.58 13.17 -3.95
CA ASP A 134 18.95 13.02 -3.46
C ASP A 134 19.26 13.99 -2.30
N THR A 135 18.73 15.21 -2.40
CA THR A 135 18.95 16.26 -1.37
C THR A 135 17.83 16.33 -0.32
N LEU A 136 16.68 15.71 -0.59
CA LEU A 136 15.45 15.75 0.22
C LEU A 136 14.97 17.19 0.52
N THR A 137 15.20 18.11 -0.43
CA THR A 137 14.77 19.51 -0.34
C THR A 137 13.61 19.78 -1.28
N ILE A 138 12.69 20.67 -0.87
CA ILE A 138 11.57 21.10 -1.71
C ILE A 138 12.10 21.93 -2.87
N THR A 139 11.76 21.55 -4.10
CA THR A 139 12.18 22.22 -5.34
C THR A 139 11.05 22.99 -6.02
N GLY A 140 9.80 22.72 -5.63
CA GLY A 140 8.64 23.38 -6.20
C GLY A 140 7.33 22.77 -5.71
N SER A 141 6.24 23.22 -6.31
CA SER A 141 4.90 22.69 -6.05
C SER A 141 3.94 23.00 -7.19
N VAL A 142 2.81 22.28 -7.25
CA VAL A 142 1.67 22.56 -8.11
C VAL A 142 0.40 22.64 -7.27
N GLU A 143 -0.50 23.56 -7.64
CA GLU A 143 -1.85 23.66 -7.08
C GLU A 143 -2.81 22.84 -7.94
N MET A 144 -3.57 21.97 -7.29
CA MET A 144 -4.61 21.15 -7.94
C MET A 144 -5.97 21.85 -7.80
N PRO A 145 -6.90 21.65 -8.75
CA PRO A 145 -8.26 22.22 -8.67
C PRO A 145 -9.12 21.55 -7.58
N MET A 146 -8.65 20.44 -6.99
CA MET A 146 -9.32 19.70 -5.93
C MET A 146 -8.41 19.52 -4.71
N ARG A 147 -9.00 19.12 -3.60
CA ARG A 147 -8.25 18.67 -2.42
C ARG A 147 -7.70 17.28 -2.66
N VAL A 148 -6.40 17.08 -2.38
CA VAL A 148 -5.70 15.81 -2.61
C VAL A 148 -5.32 15.18 -1.28
N ILE A 149 -5.68 13.90 -1.09
CA ILE A 149 -5.29 13.12 0.08
C ILE A 149 -3.98 12.36 -0.17
N SER A 150 -3.85 11.74 -1.33
CA SER A 150 -2.66 10.98 -1.69
C SER A 150 -2.39 11.00 -3.19
N VAL A 151 -1.16 10.61 -3.57
CA VAL A 151 -0.67 10.60 -4.96
C VAL A 151 0.24 9.40 -5.18
N THR A 152 0.11 8.78 -6.35
CA THR A 152 1.05 7.77 -6.88
C THR A 152 1.43 8.08 -8.31
N TYR A 153 2.47 7.42 -8.83
CA TYR A 153 2.97 7.61 -10.19
C TYR A 153 3.21 6.27 -10.88
N ASN A 154 2.71 6.14 -12.10
CA ASN A 154 2.98 5.02 -12.99
C ASN A 154 4.00 5.41 -14.06
N GLU A 155 5.18 4.78 -14.01
CA GLU A 155 6.29 5.11 -14.91
C GLU A 155 6.00 4.72 -16.36
N SER A 156 5.38 3.56 -16.60
CA SER A 156 5.10 3.06 -17.94
C SER A 156 4.07 3.92 -18.69
N ARG A 157 3.10 4.46 -17.95
CA ARG A 157 2.05 5.34 -18.47
C ARG A 157 2.44 6.80 -18.48
N ASP A 158 3.47 7.19 -17.74
CA ASP A 158 3.84 8.58 -17.47
C ASP A 158 2.68 9.38 -16.88
N GLN A 159 1.97 8.80 -15.94
CA GLN A 159 0.75 9.32 -15.35
C GLN A 159 0.80 9.29 -13.83
N TYR A 160 0.17 10.29 -13.22
CA TYR A 160 -0.12 10.29 -11.81
C TYR A 160 -1.55 9.84 -11.54
N VAL A 161 -1.80 9.27 -10.36
CA VAL A 161 -3.15 9.10 -9.84
C VAL A 161 -3.21 9.82 -8.49
N VAL A 162 -4.29 10.58 -8.28
CA VAL A 162 -4.55 11.29 -7.02
C VAL A 162 -5.88 10.88 -6.44
N VAL A 163 -5.94 10.73 -5.12
CA VAL A 163 -7.17 10.52 -4.38
C VAL A 163 -7.68 11.86 -3.88
N HIS A 164 -8.96 12.13 -4.13
CA HIS A 164 -9.61 13.34 -3.64
C HIS A 164 -9.90 13.24 -2.14
N ASN A 165 -9.63 14.32 -1.43
CA ASN A 165 -9.97 14.41 -0.03
C ASN A 165 -11.48 14.66 0.12
N HIS A 166 -12.18 13.73 0.77
CA HIS A 166 -13.61 13.75 1.09
C HIS A 166 -14.61 13.52 -0.07
N ASP A 167 -14.16 13.49 -1.33
CA ASP A 167 -15.06 13.44 -2.48
C ASP A 167 -15.36 12.04 -3.00
N ARG A 168 -14.74 11.01 -2.40
CA ARG A 168 -14.85 9.60 -2.85
C ARG A 168 -14.52 9.42 -4.32
N GLN A 169 -13.53 10.15 -4.78
CA GLN A 169 -13.08 10.13 -6.17
C GLN A 169 -11.57 9.97 -6.23
N PHE A 170 -11.12 9.45 -7.35
CA PHE A 170 -9.73 9.54 -7.75
C PHE A 170 -9.63 10.03 -9.18
N SER A 171 -8.53 10.70 -9.51
CA SER A 171 -8.28 11.20 -10.86
C SER A 171 -6.96 10.70 -11.39
N ILE A 172 -6.95 10.40 -12.69
CA ILE A 172 -5.74 10.14 -13.46
C ILE A 172 -5.29 11.46 -14.07
N LEU A 173 -3.99 11.76 -13.93
CA LEU A 173 -3.38 12.99 -14.42
C LEU A 173 -2.26 12.65 -15.41
N ASP A 174 -2.00 13.56 -16.34
CA ASP A 174 -0.79 13.49 -17.17
C ASP A 174 0.46 13.91 -16.36
N SER A 175 1.63 13.83 -16.99
CA SER A 175 2.91 14.22 -16.38
C SER A 175 3.02 15.73 -16.10
N GLN A 176 2.12 16.57 -16.61
CA GLN A 176 1.99 18.00 -16.33
C GLN A 176 0.91 18.30 -15.30
N PHE A 177 0.35 17.29 -14.64
CA PHE A 177 -0.74 17.38 -13.65
C PHE A 177 -2.09 17.86 -14.20
N ASN A 178 -2.33 17.77 -15.52
CA ASN A 178 -3.66 17.97 -16.07
C ASN A 178 -4.52 16.74 -15.86
N ILE A 179 -5.79 16.94 -15.48
CA ILE A 179 -6.73 15.85 -15.25
C ILE A 179 -7.12 15.23 -16.60
N LEU A 180 -6.88 13.93 -16.75
CA LEU A 180 -7.29 13.13 -17.91
C LEU A 180 -8.67 12.52 -17.69
N SER A 181 -8.91 11.99 -16.50
CA SER A 181 -10.18 11.36 -16.11
C SER A 181 -10.38 11.42 -14.60
N THR A 182 -11.65 11.34 -14.18
CA THR A 182 -12.05 11.25 -12.77
C THR A 182 -13.08 10.15 -12.63
N TYR A 183 -12.95 9.33 -11.59
CA TYR A 183 -13.78 8.18 -11.31
C TYR A 183 -14.32 8.21 -9.90
N ASP A 184 -15.58 7.77 -9.72
CA ASP A 184 -16.17 7.57 -8.42
C ASP A 184 -15.69 6.25 -7.81
N MET A 185 -15.39 6.27 -6.52
CA MET A 185 -15.11 5.04 -5.78
C MET A 185 -16.40 4.29 -5.50
N VAL A 186 -16.39 2.98 -5.72
CA VAL A 186 -17.48 2.09 -5.35
C VAL A 186 -17.46 1.92 -3.84
N GLU A 187 -18.48 2.48 -3.16
CA GLU A 187 -18.62 2.45 -1.70
C GLU A 187 -17.40 3.08 -1.01
N ASP A 188 -17.45 3.67 0.07
CA ASP A 188 -17.91 3.46 1.38
C ASP A 188 -17.64 4.61 2.35
N MET A 189 -18.00 4.35 3.58
CA MET A 189 -17.74 5.16 4.76
C MET A 189 -16.28 5.07 5.26
N PHE A 190 -15.33 4.59 4.43
CA PHE A 190 -13.91 4.49 4.78
C PHE A 190 -13.16 5.76 4.41
N SER A 191 -12.25 6.17 5.29
CA SER A 191 -11.29 7.24 4.99
C SER A 191 -10.21 6.70 4.05
N ASN A 192 -9.91 7.46 2.99
CA ASN A 192 -8.77 7.16 2.16
C ASN A 192 -7.49 7.56 2.89
N GLN A 193 -6.49 6.69 2.88
CA GLN A 193 -5.18 6.94 3.48
C GLN A 193 -4.11 7.15 2.42
N ASP A 194 -3.97 6.21 1.52
CA ASP A 194 -2.92 6.25 0.51
C ASP A 194 -3.36 5.59 -0.79
N ILE A 195 -2.50 5.67 -1.81
CA ILE A 195 -2.72 5.09 -3.13
C ILE A 195 -1.41 4.57 -3.70
N ASP A 196 -1.48 3.44 -4.36
CA ASP A 196 -0.39 2.86 -5.14
C ASP A 196 -0.92 2.37 -6.49
N CYS A 197 -0.05 2.08 -7.46
CA CYS A 197 -0.48 1.55 -8.75
C CYS A 197 0.61 0.77 -9.46
N ASP A 198 0.20 -0.19 -10.27
CA ASP A 198 1.04 -0.85 -11.27
C ASP A 198 0.52 -0.63 -12.70
N GLU A 199 1.00 -1.39 -13.66
CA GLU A 199 0.57 -1.27 -15.06
C GLU A 199 -0.88 -1.71 -15.26
N GLN A 200 -1.44 -2.52 -14.38
CA GLN A 200 -2.75 -3.13 -14.51
C GLN A 200 -3.80 -2.49 -13.61
N TYR A 201 -3.44 -2.13 -12.37
CA TYR A 201 -4.38 -1.71 -11.35
C TYR A 201 -3.94 -0.45 -10.59
N ILE A 202 -4.92 0.15 -9.96
CA ILE A 202 -4.82 1.23 -8.98
C ILE A 202 -5.30 0.67 -7.65
N TYR A 203 -4.51 0.85 -6.59
CA TYR A 203 -4.72 0.31 -5.25
C TYR A 203 -5.00 1.44 -4.27
N LEU A 204 -6.22 1.51 -3.75
CA LEU A 204 -6.64 2.54 -2.80
C LEU A 204 -6.60 1.99 -1.38
N LEU A 205 -5.69 2.50 -0.55
CA LEU A 205 -5.64 2.16 0.86
C LEU A 205 -6.70 2.94 1.62
N GLN A 206 -7.58 2.21 2.31
CA GLN A 206 -8.71 2.74 3.03
C GLN A 206 -8.76 2.23 4.46
N TRP A 207 -9.18 3.07 5.38
CA TRP A 207 -9.28 2.76 6.79
C TRP A 207 -10.62 3.15 7.39
N GLN A 208 -11.06 2.40 8.39
CA GLN A 208 -12.20 2.73 9.23
C GLN A 208 -11.96 2.26 10.66
N SER A 209 -12.25 3.12 11.62
CA SER A 209 -12.41 2.70 13.01
C SER A 209 -13.85 2.20 13.24
N SER A 210 -13.99 0.96 13.67
CA SER A 210 -15.28 0.37 14.01
C SER A 210 -15.20 -0.31 15.38
N ASN A 211 -15.99 0.18 16.33
CA ASN A 211 -16.08 -0.38 17.70
C ASN A 211 -14.72 -0.60 18.39
N GLY A 212 -13.78 0.33 18.21
CA GLY A 212 -12.43 0.25 18.78
C GLY A 212 -11.49 -0.71 18.06
N SER A 213 -11.86 -1.19 16.89
CA SER A 213 -11.02 -2.01 16.02
C SER A 213 -10.71 -1.25 14.73
N ASN A 214 -9.46 -1.32 14.29
CA ASN A 214 -9.07 -0.81 12.98
C ASN A 214 -9.41 -1.83 11.89
N VAL A 215 -10.04 -1.37 10.84
CA VAL A 215 -10.32 -2.16 9.65
C VAL A 215 -9.72 -1.47 8.46
N ASN A 216 -8.75 -2.11 7.84
CA ASN A 216 -8.04 -1.60 6.68
C ASN A 216 -8.43 -2.42 5.46
N TYR A 217 -8.61 -1.73 4.33
CA TYR A 217 -8.88 -2.34 3.04
C TYR A 217 -7.98 -1.76 1.96
N ILE A 218 -7.72 -2.55 0.95
CA ILE A 218 -7.17 -2.08 -0.32
C ILE A 218 -8.24 -2.31 -1.38
N GLY A 219 -8.81 -1.22 -1.88
CA GLY A 219 -9.70 -1.22 -3.05
C GLY A 219 -8.87 -1.34 -4.32
N VAL A 220 -9.25 -2.22 -5.22
CA VAL A 220 -8.54 -2.47 -6.48
C VAL A 220 -9.41 -2.02 -7.63
N TYR A 221 -8.87 -1.13 -8.47
CA TYR A 221 -9.53 -0.58 -9.65
C TYR A 221 -8.63 -0.78 -10.87
N ASP A 222 -9.25 -0.96 -12.04
CA ASP A 222 -8.49 -0.87 -13.29
C ASP A 222 -8.28 0.59 -13.72
N TRP A 223 -7.49 0.81 -14.76
CA TRP A 223 -7.19 2.14 -15.27
C TRP A 223 -8.35 2.82 -16.02
N ASP A 224 -9.44 2.10 -16.27
CA ASP A 224 -10.71 2.63 -16.77
C ASP A 224 -11.67 3.00 -15.64
N GLY A 225 -11.22 2.89 -14.38
CA GLY A 225 -11.97 3.23 -13.18
C GLY A 225 -12.96 2.16 -12.72
N ASN A 226 -12.95 0.96 -13.32
CA ASN A 226 -13.82 -0.11 -12.90
C ASN A 226 -13.30 -0.76 -11.61
N TYR A 227 -14.19 -0.96 -10.66
CA TYR A 227 -13.88 -1.71 -9.44
C TYR A 227 -13.66 -3.19 -9.75
N VAL A 228 -12.55 -3.73 -9.30
CA VAL A 228 -12.16 -5.13 -9.51
C VAL A 228 -12.35 -5.96 -8.26
N ASN A 229 -11.81 -5.50 -7.12
CA ASN A 229 -11.84 -6.24 -5.86
C ASN A 229 -11.56 -5.35 -4.65
N ARG A 230 -11.71 -5.92 -3.46
CA ARG A 230 -11.33 -5.31 -2.18
C ARG A 230 -10.65 -6.33 -1.29
N ILE A 231 -9.43 -6.03 -0.87
CA ILE A 231 -8.62 -6.89 -0.01
C ILE A 231 -8.67 -6.37 1.41
N LYS A 232 -9.07 -7.21 2.35
CA LYS A 232 -9.04 -6.87 3.77
C LYS A 232 -7.65 -7.08 4.34
N VAL A 233 -7.08 -6.02 4.91
CA VAL A 233 -5.79 -6.08 5.60
C VAL A 233 -6.04 -6.16 7.11
N ARG A 234 -5.65 -7.27 7.72
CA ARG A 234 -5.74 -7.44 9.18
C ARG A 234 -4.56 -6.77 9.85
N SER A 235 -4.84 -5.71 10.60
CA SER A 235 -3.85 -5.00 11.41
C SER A 235 -4.50 -4.54 12.71
N LEU A 236 -3.71 -4.47 13.78
CA LEU A 236 -4.12 -3.87 15.06
C LEU A 236 -4.06 -2.34 15.00
N SER A 237 -3.33 -1.79 14.04
CA SER A 237 -3.13 -0.35 13.85
C SER A 237 -3.74 0.09 12.53
N GLU A 238 -4.02 1.37 12.42
CA GLU A 238 -4.29 2.06 11.18
C GLU A 238 -3.08 1.94 10.26
N ILE A 239 -3.31 1.66 8.97
CA ILE A 239 -2.27 1.65 7.95
C ILE A 239 -2.31 3.01 7.28
N GLU A 240 -1.22 3.75 7.34
CA GLU A 240 -1.13 5.12 6.84
C GLU A 240 -0.68 5.18 5.38
N SER A 241 0.23 4.28 4.98
CA SER A 241 0.70 4.28 3.60
C SER A 241 1.11 2.90 3.11
N MET A 242 1.20 2.77 1.79
CA MET A 242 1.64 1.57 1.11
C MET A 242 2.40 1.89 -0.17
N PHE A 243 3.30 1.02 -0.54
CA PHE A 243 3.84 0.87 -1.89
C PHE A 243 4.23 -0.60 -2.13
N HIS A 244 4.43 -0.99 -3.38
CA HIS A 244 4.90 -2.35 -3.68
C HIS A 244 6.21 -2.34 -4.46
N ILE A 245 6.96 -3.46 -4.38
CA ILE A 245 8.15 -3.75 -5.17
C ILE A 245 8.06 -5.21 -5.62
N GLY A 246 7.76 -5.41 -6.89
CA GLY A 246 7.42 -6.74 -7.39
C GLY A 246 6.21 -7.31 -6.63
N ASP A 247 6.37 -8.48 -6.02
CA ASP A 247 5.34 -9.17 -5.23
C ASP A 247 5.28 -8.78 -3.74
N ARG A 248 6.21 -7.92 -3.29
CA ARG A 248 6.27 -7.45 -1.89
C ARG A 248 5.48 -6.17 -1.73
N VAL A 249 4.55 -6.16 -0.79
CA VAL A 249 3.80 -4.96 -0.39
C VAL A 249 4.39 -4.42 0.91
N ILE A 250 4.77 -3.17 0.90
CA ILE A 250 5.32 -2.47 2.06
C ILE A 250 4.22 -1.62 2.65
N LEU A 251 3.97 -1.80 3.95
CA LEU A 251 2.92 -1.13 4.70
C LEU A 251 3.53 -0.32 5.85
N ALA A 252 3.11 0.92 6.01
CA ALA A 252 3.49 1.75 7.13
C ALA A 252 2.29 1.99 8.07
N PHE A 253 2.52 1.95 9.39
CA PHE A 253 1.48 1.88 10.40
C PHE A 253 1.54 3.04 11.39
N TYR A 254 0.37 3.55 11.76
CA TYR A 254 0.20 4.44 12.91
C TYR A 254 0.31 3.66 14.23
N ALA A 255 1.35 3.88 15.01
CA ALA A 255 1.55 3.15 16.25
C ALA A 255 2.39 3.88 17.31
N GLY A 256 2.45 5.21 17.29
CA GLY A 256 3.29 5.99 18.21
C GLY A 256 4.80 5.88 17.94
N GLN A 257 5.18 5.27 16.83
CA GLN A 257 6.53 5.13 16.30
C GLN A 257 6.41 4.75 14.83
N VAL A 258 7.47 4.91 14.05
CA VAL A 258 7.48 4.41 12.67
C VAL A 258 7.55 2.89 12.70
N ILE A 259 6.55 2.24 12.16
CA ILE A 259 6.52 0.80 11.96
C ILE A 259 6.32 0.52 10.49
N VAL A 260 7.25 -0.23 9.91
CA VAL A 260 7.17 -0.68 8.52
C VAL A 260 7.04 -2.20 8.52
N GLY A 261 6.03 -2.70 7.85
CA GLY A 261 5.79 -4.12 7.60
C GLY A 261 6.01 -4.48 6.14
N GLU A 262 6.39 -5.72 5.91
CA GLU A 262 6.36 -6.33 4.58
C GLU A 262 5.25 -7.35 4.56
N ALA A 263 4.40 -7.30 3.55
CA ALA A 263 3.27 -8.18 3.37
C ALA A 263 3.37 -8.94 2.04
N GLN A 264 2.88 -10.15 2.06
CA GLN A 264 2.66 -10.95 0.85
C GLN A 264 1.18 -11.29 0.73
N LEU A 265 0.67 -11.23 -0.50
CA LEU A 265 -0.72 -11.53 -0.82
C LEU A 265 -0.91 -13.02 -1.04
N TYR A 266 -2.03 -13.55 -0.56
CA TYR A 266 -2.45 -14.93 -0.76
C TYR A 266 -3.91 -14.96 -1.15
N GLN A 267 -4.27 -15.88 -2.04
CA GLN A 267 -5.68 -16.15 -2.33
C GLN A 267 -6.24 -17.09 -1.26
N ALA A 268 -7.42 -16.75 -0.72
CA ALA A 268 -8.16 -17.63 0.17
C ALA A 268 -8.87 -18.72 -0.64
N GLU A 269 -8.98 -19.92 -0.06
CA GLU A 269 -9.72 -21.05 -0.66
C GLU A 269 -11.23 -20.79 -0.71
#